data_1551c94be7ac53e9e0604262a6e2962d
#
_entry.id   1551c94be7ac53e9e0604262a6e2962d
#
_cell.length_a   1.000
_cell.length_b   1.000
_cell.length_c   1.000
_cell.angle_alpha   90.00
_cell.angle_beta   90.00
_cell.angle_gamma   90.00
#
_symmetry.space_group_name_H-M   'P 1'
#
loop_
_entity.id
_entity.type
_entity.pdbx_description
1 polymer ?
#
loop_
_entity_poly.entity_id
_entity_poly.type
_entity_poly.pdbx_seq_one_letter_code
_entity_poly.pdbx_strand_id
1 'polypeptide(L)'
;MIVFISDNGARFIQTVEGADNPNYPLKGFKNTIYEGGARVPGFVHSPLLERARRRHQGLFHMVDFLPTLVNLAGGVVPPSLDGKDQWSSLSKGQPSPRSVVVYNIDDVFVPTLLAGPVIFQKFQIGLRSKRYKLIWGQSSMLHRGYRKPQYSKA
;
A
#
# COMPACT_ATOMS: atom_id res chain seq x y z
N MET A 1 3.75 -4.58 -22.29
CA MET A 1 3.27 -3.90 -21.08
C MET A 1 4.33 -4.00 -19.98
N ILE A 2 4.57 -2.93 -19.24
CA ILE A 2 5.41 -2.91 -18.04
C ILE A 2 4.51 -2.53 -16.87
N VAL A 3 4.57 -3.33 -15.81
CA VAL A 3 3.90 -3.06 -14.53
C VAL A 3 4.99 -2.97 -13.47
N PHE A 4 5.00 -1.87 -12.75
CA PHE A 4 5.88 -1.68 -11.59
C PHE A 4 5.03 -1.40 -10.37
N ILE A 5 5.38 -2.03 -9.26
CA ILE A 5 4.78 -1.80 -7.96
C ILE A 5 5.80 -2.12 -6.86
N SER A 6 5.80 -1.32 -5.80
CA SER A 6 6.54 -1.67 -4.59
C SER A 6 5.70 -2.63 -3.74
N ASP A 7 6.35 -3.54 -3.04
CA ASP A 7 5.70 -4.53 -2.16
C ASP A 7 5.16 -3.89 -0.87
N ASN A 8 5.88 -2.89 -0.34
CA ASN A 8 5.52 -2.16 0.87
C ASN A 8 6.16 -0.77 0.88
N GLY A 9 5.78 0.05 1.83
CA GLY A 9 6.43 1.33 2.07
C GLY A 9 7.87 1.16 2.57
N ALA A 10 8.67 2.22 2.45
CA ALA A 10 10.05 2.22 2.91
C ALA A 10 10.14 1.91 4.41
N ARG A 11 11.25 1.29 4.80
CA ARG A 11 11.54 0.96 6.19
C ARG A 11 11.86 2.23 6.98
N PHE A 12 11.55 2.21 8.27
CA PHE A 12 12.01 3.22 9.20
C PHE A 12 13.55 3.19 9.28
N ILE A 13 14.17 4.36 9.15
CA ILE A 13 15.61 4.53 9.27
C ILE A 13 15.87 5.42 10.47
N GLN A 14 16.56 4.89 11.46
CA GLN A 14 17.06 5.67 12.59
C GLN A 14 18.48 6.12 12.24
N THR A 15 18.68 7.43 12.18
CA THR A 15 19.99 8.05 11.97
C THR A 15 20.51 8.65 13.29
N VAL A 16 21.78 9.00 13.34
CA VAL A 16 22.39 9.67 14.50
C VAL A 16 21.75 11.05 14.73
N GLU A 17 21.25 11.69 13.68
CA GLU A 17 20.63 13.01 13.72
C GLU A 17 19.12 12.98 14.01
N GLY A 18 18.53 11.79 14.08
CA GLY A 18 17.10 11.60 14.33
C GLY A 18 16.52 10.44 13.53
N ALA A 19 15.22 10.47 13.34
CA ALA A 19 14.49 9.43 12.62
C ALA A 19 13.89 10.02 11.35
N ASP A 20 14.33 9.55 10.19
CA ASP A 20 13.79 9.94 8.92
C ASP A 20 12.66 9.03 8.48
N ASN A 21 11.60 9.62 7.96
CA ASN A 21 10.52 8.89 7.31
C ASN A 21 10.63 9.03 5.78
N PRO A 22 11.21 8.04 5.08
CA PRO A 22 11.34 8.09 3.63
C PRO A 22 10.00 8.12 2.89
N ASN A 23 8.91 7.76 3.59
CA ASN A 23 7.56 7.78 3.03
C ASN A 23 6.86 9.15 3.16
N TYR A 24 7.56 10.16 3.68
CA TYR A 24 6.98 11.50 3.81
C TYR A 24 6.34 11.96 2.49
N PRO A 25 5.15 12.59 2.50
CA PRO A 25 4.37 13.05 3.66
C PRO A 25 3.43 11.99 4.27
N LEU A 26 3.51 10.73 3.87
CA LEU A 26 2.66 9.68 4.38
C LEU A 26 3.14 9.23 5.76
N LYS A 27 2.21 9.11 6.70
CA LYS A 27 2.49 8.59 8.04
C LYS A 27 2.78 7.10 7.98
N GLY A 28 3.79 6.64 8.73
CA GLY A 28 4.13 5.23 8.87
C GLY A 28 5.19 4.75 7.89
N PHE A 29 5.51 3.47 7.98
CA PHE A 29 6.61 2.81 7.28
C PHE A 29 6.29 1.31 7.17
N LYS A 30 7.16 0.55 6.53
CA LYS A 30 7.06 -0.93 6.46
C LYS A 30 6.67 -1.52 7.81
N ASN A 31 5.77 -2.49 7.80
CA ASN A 31 5.14 -3.14 8.98
C ASN A 31 4.14 -2.25 9.73
N THR A 32 3.64 -1.19 9.11
CA THR A 32 2.53 -0.41 9.66
C THR A 32 1.36 -0.38 8.69
N ILE A 33 0.15 -0.32 9.23
CA ILE A 33 -1.08 -0.17 8.45
C ILE A 33 -1.40 1.28 8.07
N TYR A 34 -0.51 2.22 8.41
CA TYR A 34 -0.60 3.60 7.93
C TYR A 34 -0.29 3.71 6.44
N GLU A 35 -0.63 4.84 5.84
CA GLU A 35 -0.43 5.06 4.40
C GLU A 35 1.03 4.91 3.98
N GLY A 36 1.99 5.33 4.83
CA GLY A 36 3.42 5.18 4.55
C GLY A 36 3.90 3.72 4.49
N GLY A 37 3.17 2.80 5.12
CA GLY A 37 3.47 1.36 5.02
C GLY A 37 2.72 0.66 3.88
N ALA A 38 1.51 1.11 3.57
CA ALA A 38 0.57 0.38 2.72
C ALA A 38 0.33 1.03 1.35
N ARG A 39 0.42 2.36 1.24
CA ARG A 39 0.24 3.08 -0.02
C ARG A 39 1.58 3.23 -0.73
N VAL A 40 1.80 2.37 -1.68
CA VAL A 40 3.06 2.25 -2.41
C VAL A 40 3.01 2.89 -3.80
N PRO A 41 4.16 3.31 -4.35
CA PRO A 41 4.23 3.73 -5.74
C PRO A 41 3.98 2.55 -6.67
N GLY A 42 3.29 2.83 -7.76
CA GLY A 42 3.06 1.88 -8.83
C GLY A 42 2.77 2.59 -10.14
N PHE A 43 3.12 1.98 -11.26
CA PHE A 43 2.74 2.47 -12.58
C PHE A 43 2.51 1.33 -13.57
N VAL A 44 1.73 1.62 -14.58
CA VAL A 44 1.54 0.77 -15.75
C VAL A 44 1.96 1.55 -16.99
N HIS A 45 2.82 0.97 -17.79
CA HIS A 45 3.21 1.47 -19.11
C HIS A 45 2.82 0.46 -20.18
N SER A 46 1.99 0.87 -21.13
CA SER A 46 1.52 0.01 -22.21
C SER A 46 1.01 0.85 -23.38
N PRO A 47 1.26 0.44 -24.63
CA PRO A 47 0.61 1.04 -25.81
C PRO A 47 -0.91 0.77 -25.84
N LEU A 48 -1.41 -0.16 -25.04
CA LEU A 48 -2.83 -0.49 -24.95
C LEU A 48 -3.63 0.50 -24.07
N LEU A 49 -2.96 1.44 -23.41
CA LEU A 49 -3.63 2.47 -22.62
C LEU A 49 -4.28 3.51 -23.54
N GLU A 50 -5.59 3.66 -23.49
CA GLU A 50 -6.31 4.67 -24.28
C GLU A 50 -5.98 6.10 -23.82
N ARG A 51 -5.74 6.28 -22.51
CA ARG A 51 -5.35 7.55 -21.89
C ARG A 51 -4.08 7.36 -21.10
N ALA A 52 -2.94 7.57 -21.73
CA ALA A 52 -1.63 7.54 -21.08
C ALA A 52 -1.34 8.84 -20.30
N ARG A 53 -0.23 8.87 -19.57
CA ARG A 53 0.34 10.05 -18.86
C ARG A 53 -0.62 10.66 -17.84
N ARG A 54 -1.35 9.86 -17.11
CA ARG A 54 -2.28 10.31 -16.08
C ARG A 54 -2.03 9.63 -14.74
N ARG A 55 -2.50 10.26 -13.68
CA ARG A 55 -2.51 9.68 -12.34
C ARG A 55 -3.85 8.99 -12.10
N HIS A 56 -3.82 7.71 -11.72
CA HIS A 56 -4.99 6.99 -11.24
C HIS A 56 -5.29 7.40 -9.79
N GLN A 57 -6.54 7.81 -9.52
CA GLN A 57 -6.97 8.29 -8.20
C GLN A 57 -7.88 7.29 -7.46
N GLY A 58 -8.32 6.23 -8.14
CA GLY A 58 -9.19 5.22 -7.55
C GLY A 58 -8.44 4.27 -6.60
N LEU A 59 -9.19 3.54 -5.80
CA LEU A 59 -8.60 2.46 -5.01
C LEU A 59 -8.14 1.34 -5.93
N PHE A 60 -6.95 0.86 -5.67
CA PHE A 60 -6.33 -0.27 -6.34
C PHE A 60 -5.62 -1.13 -5.29
N HIS A 61 -5.81 -2.43 -5.35
CA HIS A 61 -5.16 -3.38 -4.46
C HIS A 61 -4.31 -4.35 -5.27
N MET A 62 -3.25 -4.89 -4.68
CA MET A 62 -2.34 -5.82 -5.37
C MET A 62 -3.07 -7.04 -5.97
N VAL A 63 -4.10 -7.54 -5.29
CA VAL A 63 -4.92 -8.65 -5.78
C VAL A 63 -5.70 -8.32 -7.08
N ASP A 64 -5.82 -7.04 -7.43
CA ASP A 64 -6.51 -6.61 -8.65
C ASP A 64 -5.69 -6.83 -9.91
N PHE A 65 -4.36 -7.01 -9.79
CA PHE A 65 -3.53 -7.27 -10.96
C PHE A 65 -3.90 -8.57 -11.66
N LEU A 66 -4.13 -9.64 -10.91
CA LEU A 66 -4.43 -10.94 -11.51
C LEU A 66 -5.66 -10.88 -12.43
N PRO A 67 -6.87 -10.53 -11.95
CA PRO A 67 -8.04 -10.47 -12.85
C PRO A 67 -7.86 -9.44 -13.98
N THR A 68 -7.19 -8.32 -13.71
CA THR A 68 -6.95 -7.30 -14.74
C THR A 68 -6.08 -7.81 -15.89
N LEU A 69 -4.99 -8.50 -15.56
CA LEU A 69 -4.06 -9.01 -16.58
C LEU A 69 -4.61 -10.24 -17.31
N VAL A 70 -5.33 -11.12 -16.61
CA VAL A 70 -5.99 -12.29 -17.22
C VAL A 70 -7.05 -11.84 -18.23
N ASN A 71 -7.93 -10.92 -17.86
CA ASN A 71 -8.92 -10.38 -18.79
C ASN A 71 -8.29 -9.67 -19.98
N LEU A 72 -7.24 -8.88 -19.75
CA LEU A 72 -6.52 -8.20 -20.82
C LEU A 72 -5.86 -9.17 -21.81
N ALA A 73 -5.43 -10.32 -21.31
CA ALA A 73 -4.88 -11.40 -22.14
C ALA A 73 -5.95 -12.28 -22.83
N GLY A 74 -7.24 -12.00 -22.64
CA GLY A 74 -8.35 -12.80 -23.18
C GLY A 74 -8.59 -14.11 -22.42
N GLY A 75 -8.06 -14.24 -21.20
CA GLY A 75 -8.27 -15.41 -20.35
C GLY A 75 -9.58 -15.35 -19.55
N VAL A 76 -9.89 -16.44 -18.88
CA VAL A 76 -11.06 -16.55 -17.99
C VAL A 76 -10.63 -16.33 -16.55
N VAL A 77 -11.23 -15.33 -15.93
CA VAL A 77 -10.98 -15.01 -14.51
C VAL A 77 -11.81 -15.93 -13.62
N PRO A 78 -11.21 -16.65 -12.67
CA PRO A 78 -11.95 -17.44 -11.70
C PRO A 78 -12.92 -16.57 -10.87
N PRO A 79 -14.18 -17.00 -10.65
CA PRO A 79 -15.18 -16.18 -9.97
C PRO A 79 -14.91 -16.02 -8.46
N SER A 80 -14.04 -16.84 -7.89
CA SER A 80 -13.70 -16.82 -6.45
C SER A 80 -12.62 -15.81 -6.06
N LEU A 81 -12.13 -14.99 -7.00
CA LEU A 81 -11.08 -14.01 -6.69
C LEU A 81 -11.64 -12.78 -5.98
N ASP A 82 -10.93 -12.32 -4.96
CA ASP A 82 -11.19 -11.03 -4.29
C ASP A 82 -10.78 -9.83 -5.15
N GLY A 83 -9.94 -10.06 -6.15
CA GLY A 83 -9.47 -9.05 -7.09
C GLY A 83 -10.59 -8.52 -7.99
N LYS A 84 -10.47 -7.25 -8.40
CA LYS A 84 -11.36 -6.58 -9.35
C LYS A 84 -10.58 -6.22 -10.60
N ASP A 85 -11.16 -6.47 -11.78
CA ASP A 85 -10.58 -5.98 -13.03
C ASP A 85 -10.59 -4.45 -13.04
N GLN A 86 -9.41 -3.87 -13.12
CA GLN A 86 -9.17 -2.43 -13.10
C GLN A 86 -8.85 -1.84 -14.48
N TRP A 87 -8.87 -2.65 -15.54
CA TRP A 87 -8.39 -2.19 -16.85
C TRP A 87 -9.10 -0.95 -17.36
N SER A 88 -10.43 -0.90 -17.28
CA SER A 88 -11.19 0.28 -17.69
C SER A 88 -10.84 1.52 -16.86
N SER A 89 -10.55 1.35 -15.58
CA SER A 89 -10.11 2.44 -14.72
C SER A 89 -8.68 2.89 -15.05
N LEU A 90 -7.78 1.97 -15.31
CA LEU A 90 -6.39 2.26 -15.66
C LEU A 90 -6.26 2.83 -17.08
N SER A 91 -6.96 2.29 -18.05
CA SER A 91 -6.83 2.66 -19.46
C SER A 91 -7.67 3.88 -19.83
N LYS A 92 -8.95 3.90 -19.45
CA LYS A 92 -9.93 4.91 -19.88
C LYS A 92 -10.18 6.01 -18.86
N GLY A 93 -9.75 5.83 -17.61
CA GLY A 93 -10.04 6.77 -16.53
C GLY A 93 -11.42 6.63 -15.93
N GLN A 94 -12.07 5.50 -16.14
CA GLN A 94 -13.34 5.18 -15.50
C GLN A 94 -13.17 5.09 -13.96
N PRO A 95 -14.22 5.24 -13.18
CA PRO A 95 -14.16 5.00 -11.74
C PRO A 95 -13.63 3.60 -11.42
N SER A 96 -12.84 3.48 -10.37
CA SER A 96 -12.41 2.17 -9.89
C SER A 96 -13.61 1.32 -9.45
N PRO A 97 -13.68 0.05 -9.84
CA PRO A 97 -14.70 -0.88 -9.38
C PRO A 97 -14.51 -1.25 -7.90
N ARG A 98 -13.36 -0.91 -7.31
CA ARG A 98 -13.07 -1.16 -5.91
C ARG A 98 -13.52 0.00 -5.03
N SER A 99 -14.36 -0.29 -4.07
CA SER A 99 -14.86 0.69 -3.08
C SER A 99 -14.16 0.60 -1.74
N VAL A 100 -13.56 -0.56 -1.44
CA VAL A 100 -12.91 -0.85 -0.16
C VAL A 100 -11.62 -1.64 -0.38
N VAL A 101 -10.60 -1.34 0.41
CA VAL A 101 -9.36 -2.10 0.55
C VAL A 101 -9.25 -2.53 2.00
N VAL A 102 -9.08 -3.82 2.23
CA VAL A 102 -8.65 -4.37 3.52
C VAL A 102 -7.14 -4.50 3.47
N TYR A 103 -6.44 -3.80 4.37
CA TYR A 103 -4.98 -3.85 4.41
C TYR A 103 -4.47 -5.07 5.14
N ASN A 104 -5.07 -5.34 6.28
CA ASN A 104 -4.62 -6.39 7.16
C ASN A 104 -5.72 -6.77 8.15
N ILE A 105 -5.81 -8.04 8.44
CA ILE A 105 -6.58 -8.61 9.55
C ILE A 105 -5.63 -9.59 10.22
N ASP A 106 -4.73 -9.08 11.07
CA ASP A 106 -3.76 -9.90 11.76
C ASP A 106 -4.17 -10.19 13.20
N ASP A 107 -4.13 -11.46 13.50
CA ASP A 107 -4.25 -12.01 14.86
C ASP A 107 -2.88 -12.57 15.34
N VAL A 108 -1.78 -12.16 14.70
CA VAL A 108 -0.48 -12.78 14.96
C VAL A 108 0.20 -12.17 16.17
N PHE A 109 0.28 -12.96 17.21
CA PHE A 109 1.17 -12.81 18.33
C PHE A 109 2.60 -13.18 17.89
N VAL A 110 3.46 -12.22 17.65
CA VAL A 110 4.88 -12.46 17.44
C VAL A 110 5.64 -12.04 18.71
N PRO A 111 6.10 -13.01 19.53
CA PRO A 111 7.02 -12.71 20.60
C PRO A 111 8.38 -12.33 19.98
N THR A 112 8.72 -11.06 20.02
CA THR A 112 10.07 -10.61 19.61
C THR A 112 11.03 -10.88 20.75
N LEU A 113 11.69 -12.02 20.73
CA LEU A 113 12.77 -12.45 21.65
C LEU A 113 14.11 -11.80 21.31
N LEU A 114 14.16 -10.49 21.05
CA LEU A 114 15.41 -9.76 20.87
C LEU A 114 15.51 -8.63 21.90
N ALA A 115 16.28 -8.88 22.94
CA ALA A 115 16.89 -7.93 23.89
C ALA A 115 16.13 -6.61 24.10
N GLY A 116 15.00 -6.65 24.80
CA GLY A 116 14.22 -5.48 25.15
C GLY A 116 12.85 -5.86 25.70
N PRO A 117 12.07 -4.91 26.26
CA PRO A 117 10.76 -5.21 26.78
C PRO A 117 9.90 -5.84 25.66
N VAL A 118 9.28 -6.96 25.96
CA VAL A 118 8.42 -7.72 25.06
C VAL A 118 7.32 -6.81 24.54
N ILE A 119 7.41 -6.46 23.26
CA ILE A 119 6.40 -5.66 22.59
C ILE A 119 5.35 -6.59 22.05
N PHE A 120 4.25 -6.73 22.74
CA PHE A 120 3.09 -7.43 22.26
C PHE A 120 2.49 -6.69 21.09
N GLN A 121 2.67 -7.18 19.88
CA GLN A 121 1.96 -6.68 18.72
C GLN A 121 0.53 -7.21 18.80
N LYS A 122 -0.37 -6.39 19.32
CA LYS A 122 -1.79 -6.70 19.36
C LYS A 122 -2.38 -6.64 17.96
N PHE A 123 -3.41 -7.46 17.76
CA PHE A 123 -4.35 -7.45 16.66
C PHE A 123 -4.49 -6.09 15.96
N GLN A 124 -4.29 -6.07 14.66
CA GLN A 124 -4.38 -4.86 13.84
C GLN A 124 -5.32 -5.08 12.66
N ILE A 125 -6.28 -4.20 12.50
CA ILE A 125 -7.14 -4.14 11.31
C ILE A 125 -6.96 -2.79 10.63
N GLY A 126 -6.76 -2.81 9.33
CA GLY A 126 -6.77 -1.65 8.47
C GLY A 126 -7.76 -1.81 7.33
N LEU A 127 -8.71 -0.90 7.23
CA LEU A 127 -9.68 -0.85 6.15
C LEU A 127 -9.73 0.56 5.58
N ARG A 128 -9.73 0.68 4.27
CA ARG A 128 -9.86 1.95 3.56
C ARG A 128 -11.02 1.94 2.60
N SER A 129 -11.89 2.93 2.71
CA SER A 129 -12.82 3.33 1.66
C SER A 129 -12.24 4.49 0.85
N LYS A 130 -12.96 4.98 -0.15
CA LYS A 130 -12.54 6.15 -0.95
C LYS A 130 -12.19 7.36 -0.07
N ARG A 131 -12.97 7.59 0.98
CA ARG A 131 -12.91 8.81 1.80
C ARG A 131 -12.31 8.56 3.18
N TYR A 132 -12.51 7.39 3.75
CA TYR A 132 -12.15 7.09 5.14
C TYR A 132 -11.20 5.92 5.24
N LYS A 133 -10.37 5.94 6.27
CA LYS A 133 -9.55 4.83 6.70
C LYS A 133 -9.87 4.52 8.15
N LEU A 134 -10.24 3.28 8.40
CA LEU A 134 -10.38 2.73 9.73
C LEU A 134 -9.09 2.01 10.10
N ILE A 135 -8.59 2.28 11.28
CA ILE A 135 -7.49 1.56 11.91
C ILE A 135 -7.99 1.14 13.28
N TRP A 136 -7.93 -0.16 13.56
CA TRP A 136 -8.28 -0.71 14.84
C TRP A 136 -7.16 -1.59 15.38
N GLY A 137 -6.92 -1.52 16.70
CA GLY A 137 -5.78 -2.16 17.32
C GLY A 137 -4.57 -1.24 17.46
N GLN A 138 -3.46 -1.77 17.99
CA GLN A 138 -2.26 -0.99 18.22
C GLN A 138 -1.37 -1.01 16.98
N SER A 139 -1.38 0.08 16.23
CA SER A 139 -0.41 0.30 15.17
C SER A 139 0.93 0.66 15.81
N SER A 140 1.91 -0.19 15.59
CA SER A 140 3.28 -0.17 16.11
C SER A 140 3.79 1.07 16.87
N MET A 141 4.67 0.83 17.83
CA MET A 141 5.11 1.72 18.91
C MET A 141 5.80 3.02 18.51
N LEU A 142 6.10 3.26 17.27
CA LEU A 142 6.86 4.43 16.89
C LEU A 142 5.95 5.51 16.31
N HIS A 143 5.22 6.19 17.19
CA HIS A 143 4.61 7.49 16.89
C HIS A 143 5.66 8.58 16.64
N ARG A 144 6.95 8.25 16.80
CA ARG A 144 8.08 9.13 16.57
C ARG A 144 8.38 9.18 15.07
N GLY A 145 8.37 10.33 14.49
CA GLY A 145 8.95 10.52 13.17
C GLY A 145 8.02 11.00 12.09
N TYR A 146 7.36 12.11 12.35
CA TYR A 146 6.79 12.93 11.28
C TYR A 146 7.81 14.03 10.90
N ARG A 147 9.07 13.67 10.69
CA ARG A 147 10.06 14.61 10.18
C ARG A 147 10.19 14.46 8.68
N LYS A 148 10.18 15.60 7.99
CA LYS A 148 10.56 15.69 6.60
C LYS A 148 12.02 15.25 6.50
N PRO A 149 12.39 14.34 5.57
CA PRO A 149 13.79 14.00 5.36
C PRO A 149 14.60 15.27 5.09
N GLN A 150 15.69 15.44 5.82
CA GLN A 150 16.67 16.47 5.53
C GLN A 150 17.65 15.87 4.53
N TYR A 151 17.43 16.14 3.25
CA TYR A 151 18.45 15.85 2.25
C TYR A 151 19.51 16.93 2.34
N SER A 152 20.75 16.57 2.65
CA SER A 152 21.90 17.47 2.43
C SER A 152 21.91 17.84 0.95
N LYS A 153 21.88 19.14 0.68
CA LYS A 153 22.14 19.62 -0.67
C LYS A 153 23.57 19.24 -1.01
N ALA A 154 23.76 18.30 -1.95
CA ALA A 154 25.05 18.06 -2.57
C ALA A 154 25.41 19.27 -3.44
#